data_7b0973f9efad2525a5b9f6d8399a5732
#
_entry.id   7b0973f9efad2525a5b9f6d8399a5732
#
_cell.length_a   1.000
_cell.length_b   1.000
_cell.length_c   1.000
_cell.angle_alpha   90.00
_cell.angle_beta   90.00
_cell.angle_gamma   90.00
#
_symmetry.space_group_name_H-M   'P 1'
#
loop_
_entity.id
_entity.type
_entity.pdbx_description
1 polymer ?
#
loop_
_entity_poly.entity_id
_entity_poly.type
_entity_poly.pdbx_seq_one_letter_code
_entity_poly.pdbx_strand_id
1 'polypeptide(L)'
;MGLQGLIHTPLVLRIHALDDPGFVHGFSTVALGTVGLTHAPDPVPVLASRRAFARAVGIGDEPLTTAGAVHGSTLARVDEPKDVVQGVDGLVTNRRGVALFATYADCYPIVLWDPVKRAVGLAHAGWRGTVACVAKAAVKAMQDAYGSAPEDIRAGIGPGICGRCYEVGTEVASQFDPSFVRAGEGDRFLLDLEAANKAQLEEAGAAVHVIGICTKESDFLPSHRRSPDGTRFGAIVALR
;
A
#
# COMPACT_ATOMS: atom_id res chain seq x y z
N MET A 1 29.14 -0.77 -30.76
CA MET A 1 28.75 -1.74 -29.73
C MET A 1 28.24 -0.97 -28.53
N GLY A 2 26.89 -0.81 -28.43
CA GLY A 2 26.26 -0.06 -27.38
C GLY A 2 26.22 -0.90 -26.10
N LEU A 3 26.78 -0.39 -25.01
CA LEU A 3 26.53 -0.87 -23.67
C LEU A 3 25.05 -0.55 -23.32
N GLN A 4 24.14 -1.49 -23.57
CA GLN A 4 22.83 -1.50 -22.93
C GLN A 4 23.09 -1.70 -21.44
N GLY A 5 22.99 -0.61 -20.67
CA GLY A 5 23.06 -0.67 -19.23
C GLY A 5 21.97 -1.62 -18.74
N LEU A 6 22.37 -2.69 -18.06
CA LEU A 6 21.47 -3.56 -17.32
C LEU A 6 20.78 -2.67 -16.27
N ILE A 7 19.53 -2.29 -16.55
CA ILE A 7 18.67 -1.63 -15.55
C ILE A 7 18.38 -2.71 -14.51
N HIS A 8 19.14 -2.71 -13.43
CA HIS A 8 18.86 -3.59 -12.31
C HIS A 8 17.51 -3.21 -11.70
N THR A 9 16.53 -4.08 -11.83
CA THR A 9 15.25 -3.94 -11.12
C THR A 9 15.53 -3.88 -9.62
N PRO A 10 15.15 -2.80 -8.91
CA PRO A 10 15.37 -2.73 -7.47
C PRO A 10 14.58 -3.81 -6.75
N LEU A 11 15.12 -4.36 -5.67
CA LEU A 11 14.39 -5.34 -4.84
C LEU A 11 13.22 -4.69 -4.11
N VAL A 12 13.43 -3.45 -3.64
CA VAL A 12 12.49 -2.70 -2.80
C VAL A 12 12.43 -1.25 -3.25
N LEU A 13 11.21 -0.72 -3.34
CA LEU A 13 10.94 0.71 -3.51
C LEU A 13 10.66 1.35 -2.15
N ARG A 14 10.99 2.64 -2.01
CA ARG A 14 10.74 3.44 -0.80
C ARG A 14 10.26 4.84 -1.16
N ILE A 15 9.53 5.45 -0.26
CA ILE A 15 9.19 6.88 -0.33
C ILE A 15 10.26 7.63 0.47
N HIS A 16 11.30 8.13 -0.18
CA HIS A 16 12.45 8.74 0.49
C HIS A 16 12.10 9.90 1.44
N ALA A 17 11.01 10.62 1.16
CA ALA A 17 10.51 11.67 2.05
C ALA A 17 10.03 11.14 3.42
N LEU A 18 9.83 9.82 3.55
CA LEU A 18 9.46 9.16 4.80
C LEU A 18 10.65 8.48 5.49
N ASP A 19 11.87 8.55 4.94
CA ASP A 19 13.02 7.91 5.57
C ASP A 19 13.26 8.47 6.96
N ASP A 20 13.28 7.58 7.95
CA ASP A 20 13.43 7.91 9.37
C ASP A 20 14.13 6.75 10.11
N PRO A 21 15.07 7.00 11.04
CA PRO A 21 15.76 5.92 11.77
C PRO A 21 14.83 5.03 12.61
N GLY A 22 13.68 5.56 13.05
CA GLY A 22 12.71 4.84 13.88
C GLY A 22 11.66 4.05 13.11
N PHE A 23 11.67 4.15 11.76
CA PHE A 23 10.63 3.64 10.88
C PHE A 23 11.22 2.86 9.71
N VAL A 24 10.56 1.77 9.37
CA VAL A 24 10.87 0.96 8.18
C VAL A 24 9.63 0.87 7.32
N HIS A 25 9.79 1.14 6.05
CA HIS A 25 8.76 0.88 5.04
C HIS A 25 9.40 0.42 3.73
N GLY A 26 8.62 -0.26 2.90
CA GLY A 26 9.05 -0.63 1.56
C GLY A 26 7.98 -1.37 0.79
N PHE A 27 8.15 -1.36 -0.54
CA PHE A 27 7.29 -2.06 -1.48
C PHE A 27 8.15 -3.03 -2.30
N SER A 28 7.76 -4.32 -2.34
CA SER A 28 8.50 -5.31 -3.10
C SER A 28 8.29 -5.14 -4.60
N THR A 29 9.23 -5.62 -5.39
CA THR A 29 9.14 -5.67 -6.86
C THR A 29 9.12 -7.12 -7.35
N VAL A 30 8.94 -7.31 -8.67
CA VAL A 30 9.00 -8.63 -9.31
C VAL A 30 10.35 -9.33 -9.13
N ALA A 31 11.43 -8.58 -8.83
CA ALA A 31 12.75 -9.16 -8.55
C ALA A 31 12.78 -10.07 -7.32
N LEU A 32 11.83 -9.92 -6.40
CA LEU A 32 11.65 -10.79 -5.24
C LEU A 32 10.62 -11.90 -5.48
N GLY A 33 9.98 -11.94 -6.64
CA GLY A 33 8.84 -12.82 -6.92
C GLY A 33 7.53 -12.32 -6.33
N THR A 34 6.45 -13.10 -6.51
CA THR A 34 5.15 -12.80 -5.92
C THR A 34 5.15 -13.02 -4.40
N VAL A 35 4.45 -12.16 -3.68
CA VAL A 35 4.25 -12.28 -2.22
C VAL A 35 2.79 -12.54 -1.83
N GLY A 36 1.90 -12.70 -2.84
CA GLY A 36 0.48 -13.01 -2.64
C GLY A 36 0.24 -14.51 -2.52
N LEU A 37 -0.47 -14.94 -1.46
CA LEU A 37 -0.79 -16.37 -1.23
C LEU A 37 -2.13 -16.79 -1.83
N THR A 38 -3.07 -15.86 -2.04
CA THR A 38 -4.48 -16.18 -2.34
C THR A 38 -4.67 -17.03 -3.61
N HIS A 39 -3.80 -16.88 -4.60
CA HIS A 39 -3.88 -17.62 -5.87
C HIS A 39 -2.61 -18.42 -6.15
N ALA A 40 -1.76 -18.61 -5.13
CA ALA A 40 -0.53 -19.36 -5.27
C ALA A 40 -0.81 -20.89 -5.25
N PRO A 41 -0.48 -21.62 -6.31
CA PRO A 41 -0.67 -23.08 -6.31
C PRO A 41 0.29 -23.78 -5.33
N ASP A 42 1.45 -23.19 -5.09
CA ASP A 42 2.44 -23.62 -4.09
C ASP A 42 2.80 -22.41 -3.19
N PRO A 43 2.55 -22.49 -1.88
CA PRO A 43 2.89 -21.42 -0.95
C PRO A 43 4.40 -21.29 -0.66
N VAL A 44 5.20 -22.32 -0.88
CA VAL A 44 6.61 -22.36 -0.47
C VAL A 44 7.45 -21.26 -1.13
N PRO A 45 7.41 -21.06 -2.46
CA PRO A 45 8.13 -19.96 -3.11
C PRO A 45 7.64 -18.58 -2.63
N VAL A 46 6.33 -18.43 -2.40
CA VAL A 46 5.74 -17.16 -1.93
C VAL A 46 6.23 -16.80 -0.54
N LEU A 47 6.29 -17.77 0.37
CA LEU A 47 6.83 -17.58 1.72
C LEU A 47 8.33 -17.27 1.69
N ALA A 48 9.09 -17.86 0.76
CA ALA A 48 10.48 -17.50 0.54
C ALA A 48 10.64 -16.05 0.07
N SER A 49 9.78 -15.60 -0.88
CA SER A 49 9.74 -14.21 -1.35
C SER A 49 9.39 -13.23 -0.23
N ARG A 50 8.43 -13.56 0.64
CA ARG A 50 8.09 -12.74 1.82
C ARG A 50 9.27 -12.58 2.77
N ARG A 51 9.99 -13.67 3.07
CA ARG A 51 11.21 -13.60 3.91
C ARG A 51 12.31 -12.78 3.25
N ALA A 52 12.53 -12.97 1.95
CA ALA A 52 13.50 -12.16 1.21
C ALA A 52 13.13 -10.67 1.22
N PHE A 53 11.85 -10.35 1.08
CA PHE A 53 11.36 -8.97 1.18
C PHE A 53 11.55 -8.39 2.59
N ALA A 54 11.21 -9.12 3.64
CA ALA A 54 11.42 -8.70 5.04
C ALA A 54 12.90 -8.37 5.33
N ARG A 55 13.82 -9.22 4.86
CA ARG A 55 15.27 -8.97 4.97
C ARG A 55 15.72 -7.76 4.15
N ALA A 56 15.20 -7.60 2.93
CA ALA A 56 15.56 -6.48 2.05
C ALA A 56 15.11 -5.11 2.58
N VAL A 57 13.99 -5.05 3.32
CA VAL A 57 13.55 -3.82 4.01
C VAL A 57 14.26 -3.59 5.33
N GLY A 58 14.92 -4.61 5.91
CA GLY A 58 15.75 -4.51 7.10
C GLY A 58 15.07 -4.87 8.42
N ILE A 59 14.00 -5.70 8.37
CA ILE A 59 13.33 -6.25 9.57
C ILE A 59 13.75 -7.70 9.89
N GLY A 60 14.64 -8.29 9.06
CA GLY A 60 15.13 -9.64 9.29
C GLY A 60 14.08 -10.72 9.08
N ASP A 61 13.98 -11.62 10.04
CA ASP A 61 13.04 -12.76 10.02
C ASP A 61 11.81 -12.51 10.93
N GLU A 62 11.49 -11.25 11.24
CA GLU A 62 10.30 -10.90 12.01
C GLU A 62 9.03 -11.41 11.30
N PRO A 63 8.05 -11.95 12.06
CA PRO A 63 6.79 -12.40 11.48
C PRO A 63 5.99 -11.24 10.90
N LEU A 64 5.42 -11.46 9.71
CA LEU A 64 4.59 -10.47 9.04
C LEU A 64 3.14 -10.62 9.49
N THR A 65 2.58 -9.58 10.10
CA THR A 65 1.15 -9.50 10.42
C THR A 65 0.38 -8.98 9.22
N THR A 66 -0.44 -9.83 8.62
CA THR A 66 -1.14 -9.53 7.35
C THR A 66 -2.54 -8.98 7.59
N ALA A 67 -2.91 -7.89 6.94
CA ALA A 67 -4.30 -7.46 6.82
C ALA A 67 -5.04 -8.34 5.82
N GLY A 68 -6.11 -9.00 6.24
CA GLY A 68 -7.02 -9.80 5.39
C GLY A 68 -8.06 -8.90 4.72
N ALA A 69 -7.62 -8.10 3.75
CA ALA A 69 -8.40 -7.04 3.11
C ALA A 69 -9.70 -7.53 2.47
N VAL A 70 -10.77 -6.81 2.72
CA VAL A 70 -12.12 -7.03 2.17
C VAL A 70 -12.56 -5.87 1.26
N HIS A 71 -11.66 -4.95 0.95
CA HIS A 71 -11.87 -3.72 0.18
C HIS A 71 -12.87 -2.73 0.85
N GLY A 72 -12.91 -2.72 2.18
CA GLY A 72 -13.65 -1.77 3.00
C GLY A 72 -12.73 -0.65 3.57
N SER A 73 -13.04 -0.19 4.78
CA SER A 73 -12.28 0.86 5.48
C SER A 73 -12.02 0.57 6.96
N THR A 74 -12.13 -0.69 7.37
CA THR A 74 -11.89 -1.09 8.75
C THR A 74 -10.40 -1.26 9.00
N LEU A 75 -9.88 -0.64 10.07
CA LEU A 75 -8.52 -0.86 10.54
C LEU A 75 -8.53 -1.50 11.92
N ALA A 76 -7.52 -2.35 12.19
CA ALA A 76 -7.33 -2.98 13.49
C ALA A 76 -6.00 -2.54 14.12
N ARG A 77 -6.04 -2.34 15.45
CA ARG A 77 -4.84 -2.21 16.27
C ARG A 77 -4.24 -3.60 16.51
N VAL A 78 -2.91 -3.68 16.42
CA VAL A 78 -2.14 -4.90 16.64
C VAL A 78 -1.07 -4.62 17.69
N ASP A 79 -1.11 -5.35 18.80
CA ASP A 79 -0.16 -5.21 19.92
C ASP A 79 0.88 -6.34 19.97
N GLU A 80 0.66 -7.42 19.22
CA GLU A 80 1.54 -8.59 19.09
C GLU A 80 1.47 -9.17 17.66
N PRO A 81 2.49 -9.87 17.18
CA PRO A 81 2.48 -10.48 15.85
C PRO A 81 1.32 -11.47 15.69
N LYS A 82 0.70 -11.45 14.50
CA LYS A 82 -0.37 -12.36 14.08
C LYS A 82 -0.16 -12.76 12.63
N ASP A 83 -0.50 -13.99 12.24
CA ASP A 83 -0.39 -14.39 10.84
C ASP A 83 -1.31 -13.56 9.95
N VAL A 84 -2.61 -13.52 10.27
CA VAL A 84 -3.62 -12.75 9.52
C VAL A 84 -4.65 -12.17 10.48
N VAL A 85 -4.99 -10.89 10.30
CA VAL A 85 -6.14 -10.23 10.92
C VAL A 85 -7.22 -10.13 9.85
N GLN A 86 -8.24 -10.97 9.96
CA GLN A 86 -9.30 -11.09 8.95
C GLN A 86 -10.29 -9.92 8.98
N GLY A 87 -10.86 -9.58 7.82
CA GLY A 87 -11.96 -8.62 7.68
C GLY A 87 -11.56 -7.17 7.89
N VAL A 88 -10.27 -6.84 7.78
CA VAL A 88 -9.76 -5.48 7.93
C VAL A 88 -8.92 -5.07 6.72
N ASP A 89 -9.00 -3.80 6.38
CA ASP A 89 -8.32 -3.21 5.23
C ASP A 89 -7.07 -2.43 5.64
N GLY A 90 -6.74 -2.44 6.92
CA GLY A 90 -5.51 -1.88 7.42
C GLY A 90 -5.23 -2.27 8.86
N LEU A 91 -3.99 -2.00 9.26
CA LEU A 91 -3.45 -2.31 10.58
C LEU A 91 -2.68 -1.11 11.10
N VAL A 92 -2.73 -0.91 12.42
CA VAL A 92 -1.92 0.10 13.13
C VAL A 92 -1.22 -0.54 14.32
N THR A 93 0.04 -0.12 14.59
CA THR A 93 0.79 -0.59 15.75
C THR A 93 1.74 0.47 16.29
N ASN A 94 2.03 0.44 17.59
CA ASN A 94 3.14 1.14 18.22
C ASN A 94 4.12 0.17 18.89
N ARG A 95 4.12 -1.09 18.47
CA ARG A 95 4.98 -2.15 19.02
C ARG A 95 6.14 -2.44 18.09
N ARG A 96 7.38 -2.43 18.63
CA ARG A 96 8.53 -3.06 17.97
C ARG A 96 8.31 -4.57 17.86
N GLY A 97 8.85 -5.19 16.82
CA GLY A 97 8.66 -6.63 16.57
C GLY A 97 7.30 -6.97 15.95
N VAL A 98 6.47 -5.98 15.64
CA VAL A 98 5.23 -6.15 14.86
C VAL A 98 5.43 -5.51 13.49
N ALA A 99 5.62 -6.34 12.46
CA ALA A 99 5.72 -5.89 11.08
C ALA A 99 4.37 -6.02 10.39
N LEU A 100 3.79 -4.90 9.99
CA LEU A 100 2.52 -4.85 9.25
C LEU A 100 2.78 -5.16 7.78
N PHE A 101 1.93 -5.98 7.18
CA PHE A 101 2.07 -6.44 5.81
C PHE A 101 0.72 -6.47 5.09
N ALA A 102 0.72 -6.12 3.81
CA ALA A 102 -0.40 -6.36 2.91
C ALA A 102 0.08 -6.52 1.47
N THR A 103 -0.76 -7.07 0.59
CA THR A 103 -0.42 -7.36 -0.81
C THR A 103 -1.29 -6.59 -1.78
N TYR A 104 -0.72 -6.23 -2.94
CA TYR A 104 -1.33 -5.32 -3.89
C TYR A 104 -1.07 -5.75 -5.34
N ALA A 105 -1.97 -5.37 -6.21
CA ALA A 105 -1.81 -5.28 -7.66
C ALA A 105 -2.85 -4.26 -8.14
N ASP A 106 -2.41 -3.02 -8.37
CA ASP A 106 -3.14 -1.82 -8.76
C ASP A 106 -3.77 -1.00 -7.62
N CYS A 107 -4.30 -1.62 -6.53
CA CYS A 107 -4.70 -0.87 -5.33
C CYS A 107 -3.48 -0.21 -4.67
N TYR A 108 -3.73 0.90 -3.97
CA TYR A 108 -2.67 1.69 -3.33
C TYR A 108 -2.38 1.24 -1.90
N PRO A 109 -1.12 0.95 -1.54
CA PRO A 109 -0.70 0.93 -0.16
C PRO A 109 -0.63 2.35 0.40
N ILE A 110 -1.27 2.58 1.54
CA ILE A 110 -1.12 3.80 2.34
C ILE A 110 -0.31 3.44 3.56
N VAL A 111 0.87 4.06 3.70
CA VAL A 111 1.75 3.89 4.85
C VAL A 111 1.68 5.14 5.73
N LEU A 112 1.62 4.96 7.05
CA LEU A 112 1.53 6.05 8.01
C LEU A 112 2.67 5.94 9.03
N TRP A 113 3.28 7.06 9.37
CA TRP A 113 4.31 7.19 10.37
C TRP A 113 4.04 8.39 11.28
N ASP A 114 3.91 8.15 12.58
CA ASP A 114 3.90 9.19 13.61
C ASP A 114 5.18 9.08 14.45
N PRO A 115 6.16 9.99 14.25
CA PRO A 115 7.40 9.98 15.01
C PRO A 115 7.22 10.35 16.49
N VAL A 116 6.17 11.12 16.82
CA VAL A 116 5.90 11.58 18.20
C VAL A 116 5.35 10.45 19.05
N LYS A 117 4.34 9.74 18.56
CA LYS A 117 3.74 8.58 19.24
C LYS A 117 4.48 7.27 18.97
N ARG A 118 5.47 7.29 18.05
CA ARG A 118 6.17 6.10 17.56
C ARG A 118 5.15 5.03 17.14
N ALA A 119 4.26 5.40 16.26
CA ALA A 119 3.20 4.53 15.75
C ALA A 119 3.25 4.47 14.23
N VAL A 120 2.91 3.31 13.68
CA VAL A 120 2.87 3.05 12.23
C VAL A 120 1.52 2.48 11.83
N GLY A 121 1.16 2.74 10.58
CA GLY A 121 -0.03 2.18 9.96
C GLY A 121 0.21 1.73 8.52
N LEU A 122 -0.57 0.73 8.09
CA LEU A 122 -0.62 0.26 6.71
C LEU A 122 -2.07 0.02 6.33
N ALA A 123 -2.53 0.63 5.24
CA ALA A 123 -3.89 0.43 4.73
C ALA A 123 -3.92 0.05 3.25
N HIS A 124 -4.99 -0.65 2.83
CA HIS A 124 -5.25 -1.11 1.48
C HIS A 124 -6.32 -0.23 0.83
N ALA A 125 -5.93 0.66 -0.07
CA ALA A 125 -6.81 1.60 -0.73
C ALA A 125 -7.11 1.17 -2.17
N GLY A 126 -8.08 0.28 -2.34
CA GLY A 126 -8.76 0.03 -3.60
C GLY A 126 -9.94 0.99 -3.78
N TRP A 127 -10.63 0.99 -4.95
CA TRP A 127 -11.70 1.94 -5.22
C TRP A 127 -12.85 1.90 -4.19
N ARG A 128 -13.28 0.70 -3.77
CA ARG A 128 -14.32 0.54 -2.73
C ARG A 128 -13.88 1.10 -1.39
N GLY A 129 -12.64 0.81 -0.98
CA GLY A 129 -12.06 1.36 0.24
C GLY A 129 -11.93 2.88 0.19
N THR A 130 -11.57 3.43 -0.98
CA THR A 130 -11.49 4.89 -1.17
C THR A 130 -12.87 5.54 -1.08
N VAL A 131 -13.90 4.96 -1.69
CA VAL A 131 -15.29 5.42 -1.51
C VAL A 131 -15.70 5.36 -0.03
N ALA A 132 -15.30 4.30 0.69
CA ALA A 132 -15.54 4.15 2.13
C ALA A 132 -14.58 4.97 3.00
N CYS A 133 -13.78 5.86 2.42
CA CYS A 133 -12.85 6.76 3.10
C CYS A 133 -11.74 6.04 3.91
N VAL A 134 -11.16 4.97 3.37
CA VAL A 134 -10.13 4.17 4.05
C VAL A 134 -8.90 4.99 4.43
N ALA A 135 -8.52 5.99 3.65
CA ALA A 135 -7.39 6.87 3.93
C ALA A 135 -7.63 7.74 5.19
N LYS A 136 -8.84 8.34 5.31
CA LYS A 136 -9.25 9.05 6.54
C LYS A 136 -9.37 8.10 7.72
N ALA A 137 -9.94 6.91 7.51
CA ALA A 137 -10.07 5.90 8.55
C ALA A 137 -8.71 5.45 9.10
N ALA A 138 -7.67 5.43 8.25
CA ALA A 138 -6.31 5.08 8.66
C ALA A 138 -5.71 6.14 9.60
N VAL A 139 -5.85 7.43 9.29
CA VAL A 139 -5.45 8.52 10.19
C VAL A 139 -6.23 8.45 11.51
N LYS A 140 -7.56 8.30 11.43
CA LYS A 140 -8.42 8.18 12.61
C LYS A 140 -8.03 6.99 13.49
N ALA A 141 -7.69 5.85 12.92
CA ALA A 141 -7.26 4.67 13.69
C ALA A 141 -5.98 4.94 14.51
N MET A 142 -5.03 5.72 13.97
CA MET A 142 -3.85 6.15 14.73
C MET A 142 -4.20 7.14 15.85
N GLN A 143 -5.14 8.07 15.59
CA GLN A 143 -5.64 8.98 16.62
C GLN A 143 -6.32 8.20 17.75
N ASP A 144 -7.24 7.30 17.43
CA ASP A 144 -8.03 6.55 18.41
C ASP A 144 -7.14 5.57 19.22
N ALA A 145 -6.17 4.92 18.58
CA ALA A 145 -5.34 3.91 19.20
C ALA A 145 -4.18 4.48 20.02
N TYR A 146 -3.60 5.62 19.61
CA TYR A 146 -2.34 6.13 20.16
C TYR A 146 -2.37 7.61 20.51
N GLY A 147 -3.46 8.33 20.24
CA GLY A 147 -3.55 9.77 20.42
C GLY A 147 -2.61 10.54 19.49
N SER A 148 -2.39 10.01 18.29
CA SER A 148 -1.63 10.71 17.23
C SER A 148 -2.33 12.01 16.84
N ALA A 149 -1.62 13.13 16.80
CA ALA A 149 -2.16 14.34 16.19
C ALA A 149 -2.01 14.23 14.66
N PRO A 150 -3.03 14.57 13.87
CA PRO A 150 -2.95 14.41 12.41
C PRO A 150 -1.74 15.11 11.78
N GLU A 151 -1.39 16.28 12.26
CA GLU A 151 -0.25 17.09 11.82
C GLU A 151 1.13 16.44 12.10
N ASP A 152 1.19 15.49 13.04
CA ASP A 152 2.39 14.70 13.31
C ASP A 152 2.49 13.47 12.39
N ILE A 153 1.38 13.08 11.72
CA ILE A 153 1.34 11.91 10.85
C ILE A 153 1.92 12.23 9.48
N ARG A 154 2.97 11.52 9.11
CA ARG A 154 3.52 11.51 7.76
C ARG A 154 2.91 10.33 7.00
N ALA A 155 2.12 10.63 5.98
CA ALA A 155 1.46 9.63 5.15
C ALA A 155 2.20 9.45 3.83
N GLY A 156 2.32 8.20 3.38
CA GLY A 156 2.87 7.85 2.08
C GLY A 156 1.89 7.04 1.25
N ILE A 157 1.73 7.42 -0.01
CA ILE A 157 0.99 6.63 -0.99
C ILE A 157 2.01 5.89 -1.86
N GLY A 158 2.02 4.55 -1.76
CA GLY A 158 2.92 3.69 -2.52
C GLY A 158 2.48 3.48 -3.97
N PRO A 159 3.07 2.51 -4.70
CA PRO A 159 2.72 2.23 -6.09
C PRO A 159 1.28 1.77 -6.26
N GLY A 160 0.62 2.22 -7.33
CA GLY A 160 -0.75 1.81 -7.68
C GLY A 160 -1.05 2.14 -9.14
N ILE A 161 -2.26 1.85 -9.62
CA ILE A 161 -2.64 2.13 -11.00
C ILE A 161 -2.98 3.61 -11.18
N CYS A 162 -2.24 4.33 -12.00
CA CYS A 162 -2.43 5.78 -12.16
C CYS A 162 -3.73 6.15 -12.89
N GLY A 163 -4.16 7.40 -12.70
CA GLY A 163 -5.38 7.94 -13.31
C GLY A 163 -5.39 7.98 -14.85
N ARG A 164 -4.27 7.73 -15.53
CA ARG A 164 -4.23 7.55 -17.00
C ARG A 164 -4.51 6.12 -17.43
N CYS A 165 -4.35 5.17 -16.51
CA CYS A 165 -4.43 3.73 -16.78
C CYS A 165 -5.65 3.06 -16.15
N TYR A 166 -6.29 3.72 -15.17
CA TYR A 166 -7.39 3.12 -14.43
C TYR A 166 -8.74 3.47 -15.06
N GLU A 167 -9.09 2.72 -16.08
CA GLU A 167 -10.38 2.82 -16.75
C GLU A 167 -11.46 2.07 -15.94
N VAL A 168 -12.60 2.71 -15.71
CA VAL A 168 -13.75 2.21 -14.95
C VAL A 168 -15.04 2.48 -15.67
N GLY A 169 -16.11 1.76 -15.31
CA GLY A 169 -17.46 2.03 -15.80
C GLY A 169 -18.17 3.12 -15.00
N THR A 170 -19.34 3.52 -15.47
CA THR A 170 -20.18 4.55 -14.84
C THR A 170 -20.53 4.20 -13.38
N GLU A 171 -20.74 2.94 -13.08
CA GLU A 171 -21.10 2.44 -11.75
C GLU A 171 -20.01 2.69 -10.69
N VAL A 172 -18.74 2.80 -11.12
CA VAL A 172 -17.62 3.18 -10.25
C VAL A 172 -17.42 4.69 -10.28
N ALA A 173 -17.36 5.27 -11.48
CA ALA A 173 -17.09 6.68 -11.68
C ALA A 173 -18.06 7.59 -10.93
N SER A 174 -19.36 7.24 -10.92
CA SER A 174 -20.42 8.02 -10.24
C SER A 174 -20.32 8.06 -8.72
N GLN A 175 -19.43 7.26 -8.10
CA GLN A 175 -19.22 7.23 -6.66
C GLN A 175 -18.06 8.19 -6.21
N PHE A 176 -17.40 8.82 -7.16
CA PHE A 176 -16.29 9.73 -6.90
C PHE A 176 -16.65 11.17 -7.23
N ASP A 177 -15.97 12.10 -6.57
CA ASP A 177 -16.04 13.52 -6.95
C ASP A 177 -15.57 13.67 -8.41
N PRO A 178 -16.29 14.45 -9.23
CA PRO A 178 -15.96 14.68 -10.64
C PRO A 178 -14.52 15.17 -10.89
N SER A 179 -13.89 15.81 -9.91
CA SER A 179 -12.49 16.27 -10.02
C SER A 179 -11.48 15.12 -10.14
N PHE A 180 -11.84 13.91 -9.70
CA PHE A 180 -11.00 12.71 -9.81
C PHE A 180 -11.34 11.84 -11.02
N VAL A 181 -12.34 12.24 -11.82
CA VAL A 181 -12.87 11.45 -12.94
C VAL A 181 -12.72 12.23 -14.24
N ARG A 182 -12.22 11.57 -15.27
CA ARG A 182 -12.14 12.13 -16.62
C ARG A 182 -12.86 11.20 -17.60
N ALA A 183 -13.38 11.75 -18.71
CA ALA A 183 -13.90 10.94 -19.79
C ALA A 183 -12.80 10.02 -20.35
N GLY A 184 -13.14 8.76 -20.54
CA GLY A 184 -12.33 7.74 -21.22
C GLY A 184 -12.85 7.48 -22.63
N GLU A 185 -12.67 6.27 -23.12
CA GLU A 185 -13.15 5.86 -24.44
C GLU A 185 -14.59 5.29 -24.33
N GLY A 186 -15.46 5.72 -25.23
CA GLY A 186 -16.87 5.27 -25.25
C GLY A 186 -17.62 5.66 -23.97
N ASP A 187 -18.14 4.66 -23.26
CA ASP A 187 -18.87 4.80 -22.00
C ASP A 187 -17.98 4.64 -20.75
N ARG A 188 -16.66 4.68 -20.93
CA ARG A 188 -15.68 4.51 -19.86
C ARG A 188 -15.18 5.84 -19.31
N PHE A 189 -14.60 5.75 -18.13
CA PHE A 189 -14.01 6.86 -17.41
C PHE A 189 -12.62 6.51 -16.91
N LEU A 190 -11.75 7.49 -16.79
CA LEU A 190 -10.44 7.39 -16.17
C LEU A 190 -10.52 7.93 -14.75
N LEU A 191 -10.27 7.08 -13.76
CA LEU A 191 -10.35 7.41 -12.34
C LEU A 191 -8.95 7.64 -11.75
N ASP A 192 -8.75 8.82 -11.15
CA ASP A 192 -7.52 9.14 -10.40
C ASP A 192 -7.67 8.77 -8.91
N LEU A 193 -7.44 7.49 -8.65
CA LEU A 193 -7.56 6.93 -7.30
C LEU A 193 -6.45 7.42 -6.36
N GLU A 194 -5.26 7.75 -6.90
CA GLU A 194 -4.16 8.34 -6.14
C GLU A 194 -4.55 9.73 -5.62
N ALA A 195 -5.05 10.60 -6.51
CA ALA A 195 -5.50 11.93 -6.13
C ALA A 195 -6.64 11.90 -5.11
N ALA A 196 -7.60 10.98 -5.25
CA ALA A 196 -8.69 10.81 -4.30
C ALA A 196 -8.21 10.42 -2.90
N ASN A 197 -7.28 9.45 -2.80
CA ASN A 197 -6.71 9.06 -1.51
C ASN A 197 -5.82 10.15 -0.91
N LYS A 198 -5.06 10.87 -1.74
CA LYS A 198 -4.25 12.02 -1.33
C LYS A 198 -5.12 13.10 -0.70
N ALA A 199 -6.20 13.48 -1.37
CA ALA A 199 -7.15 14.48 -0.86
C ALA A 199 -7.74 14.07 0.51
N GLN A 200 -8.09 12.79 0.68
CA GLN A 200 -8.59 12.27 1.96
C GLN A 200 -7.58 12.38 3.09
N LEU A 201 -6.30 12.09 2.83
CA LEU A 201 -5.23 12.19 3.82
C LEU A 201 -4.94 13.64 4.20
N GLU A 202 -4.90 14.54 3.21
CA GLU A 202 -4.70 15.98 3.41
C GLU A 202 -5.87 16.60 4.19
N GLU A 203 -7.11 16.23 3.86
CA GLU A 203 -8.30 16.66 4.59
C GLU A 203 -8.33 16.12 6.03
N ALA A 204 -7.75 14.94 6.28
CA ALA A 204 -7.56 14.42 7.61
C ALA A 204 -6.41 15.11 8.38
N GLY A 205 -5.64 16.00 7.77
CA GLY A 205 -4.58 16.80 8.38
C GLY A 205 -3.18 16.19 8.32
N ALA A 206 -2.99 15.06 7.61
CA ALA A 206 -1.68 14.42 7.51
C ALA A 206 -0.80 15.07 6.43
N ALA A 207 0.53 15.06 6.63
CA ALA A 207 1.49 15.43 5.59
C ALA A 207 1.64 14.28 4.59
N VAL A 208 1.36 14.51 3.30
CA VAL A 208 1.25 13.45 2.28
C VAL A 208 2.42 13.46 1.30
N HIS A 209 3.00 12.30 1.08
CA HIS A 209 4.05 12.03 0.09
C HIS A 209 3.61 10.90 -0.85
N VAL A 210 3.83 11.07 -2.13
CA VAL A 210 3.43 10.10 -3.16
C VAL A 210 4.65 9.58 -3.89
N ILE A 211 4.73 8.26 -4.11
CA ILE A 211 5.83 7.69 -4.90
C ILE A 211 5.65 7.94 -6.40
N GLY A 212 4.41 8.04 -6.88
CA GLY A 212 4.07 8.38 -8.26
C GLY A 212 4.41 7.28 -9.28
N ILE A 213 4.47 6.00 -8.88
CA ILE A 213 4.81 4.88 -9.76
C ILE A 213 3.54 4.10 -10.13
N CYS A 214 3.23 4.07 -11.43
CA CYS A 214 2.09 3.33 -11.95
C CYS A 214 2.43 1.84 -12.11
N THR A 215 1.64 0.97 -11.48
CA THR A 215 1.81 -0.48 -11.57
C THR A 215 1.60 -1.01 -12.99
N LYS A 216 0.62 -0.46 -13.72
CA LYS A 216 0.33 -0.90 -15.08
C LYS A 216 1.41 -0.52 -16.10
N GLU A 217 2.08 0.62 -15.90
CA GLU A 217 3.14 1.12 -16.78
C GLU A 217 4.53 0.57 -16.41
N SER A 218 4.70 0.00 -15.21
CA SER A 218 6.00 -0.45 -14.69
C SER A 218 6.19 -1.95 -14.86
N ASP A 219 7.20 -2.38 -15.59
CA ASP A 219 7.50 -3.80 -15.79
C ASP A 219 8.01 -4.51 -14.53
N PHE A 220 8.49 -3.74 -13.54
CA PHE A 220 9.00 -4.27 -12.28
C PHE A 220 7.94 -4.35 -11.16
N LEU A 221 6.66 -4.04 -11.45
CA LEU A 221 5.56 -4.19 -10.49
C LEU A 221 4.44 -5.07 -11.07
N PRO A 222 3.84 -5.96 -10.27
CA PRO A 222 2.62 -6.66 -10.63
C PRO A 222 1.46 -5.69 -10.86
N SER A 223 0.66 -5.95 -11.89
CA SER A 223 -0.59 -5.23 -12.16
C SER A 223 -1.66 -6.20 -12.61
N HIS A 224 -2.77 -6.24 -11.88
CA HIS A 224 -3.92 -7.05 -12.24
C HIS A 224 -4.58 -6.57 -13.54
N ARG A 225 -4.57 -5.25 -13.78
CA ARG A 225 -5.13 -4.66 -15.01
C ARG A 225 -4.28 -5.01 -16.24
N ARG A 226 -2.96 -5.14 -16.10
CA ARG A 226 -2.06 -5.55 -17.18
C ARG A 226 -2.10 -7.07 -17.39
N SER A 227 -2.02 -7.85 -16.30
CA SER A 227 -1.98 -9.30 -16.30
C SER A 227 -2.69 -9.86 -15.06
N PRO A 228 -3.90 -10.43 -15.21
CA PRO A 228 -4.69 -10.96 -14.09
C PRO A 228 -4.22 -12.38 -13.67
N ASP A 229 -2.91 -12.58 -13.52
CA ASP A 229 -2.25 -13.86 -13.23
C ASP A 229 -2.16 -14.20 -11.72
N GLY A 230 -2.70 -13.35 -10.87
CA GLY A 230 -2.67 -13.54 -9.41
C GLY A 230 -1.39 -13.06 -8.74
N THR A 231 -0.38 -12.57 -9.48
CA THR A 231 0.84 -12.03 -8.87
C THR A 231 0.57 -10.76 -8.07
N ARG A 232 1.32 -10.59 -6.97
CA ARG A 232 1.17 -9.45 -6.06
C ARG A 232 2.54 -8.96 -5.60
N PHE A 233 2.67 -7.64 -5.49
CA PHE A 233 3.72 -7.04 -4.67
C PHE A 233 3.22 -6.82 -3.24
N GLY A 234 4.15 -6.62 -2.32
CA GLY A 234 3.85 -6.37 -0.90
C GLY A 234 4.23 -4.98 -0.45
N ALA A 235 3.58 -4.51 0.61
CA ALA A 235 4.06 -3.42 1.42
C ALA A 235 4.36 -3.91 2.83
N ILE A 236 5.46 -3.44 3.42
CA ILE A 236 5.83 -3.65 4.81
C ILE A 236 6.00 -2.30 5.48
N VAL A 237 5.51 -2.19 6.73
CA VAL A 237 5.85 -1.10 7.65
C VAL A 237 6.12 -1.68 9.03
N ALA A 238 7.14 -1.15 9.71
CA ALA A 238 7.51 -1.57 11.07
C ALA A 238 8.25 -0.45 11.83
N LEU A 239 8.28 -0.55 13.16
CA LEU A 239 9.13 0.26 14.04
C LEU A 239 10.52 -0.37 14.19
N ARG A 240 11.54 0.47 14.25
CA ARG A 240 12.92 0.12 14.63
C ARG A 240 13.19 0.41 16.09
#